data_ac861f0b0e26141b47040efa1841d140
#
_entry.id   ac861f0b0e26141b47040efa1841d140
#
_cell.length_a   1.000
_cell.length_b   1.000
_cell.length_c   1.000
_cell.angle_alpha   90.00
_cell.angle_beta   90.00
_cell.angle_gamma   90.00
#
_symmetry.space_group_name_H-M   'P 1'
#
loop_
_entity.id
_entity.type
_entity.pdbx_description
1 polymer ?
#
loop_
_entity_poly.entity_id
_entity_poly.type
_entity_poly.pdbx_seq_one_letter_code
_entity_poly.pdbx_strand_id
1 'polypeptide(L)'
;CVQAMCDLYGVTHIVNTGVAGSLDAQIDIADLVVSTDALYYDVDVTPWGYEPGQLPGMDCLAFPADPALRVAIEHAAALAAPDVRVFAGRVVSGDQFSASSQAKERLAQEFGGMCCEMEGAAIAHACHVNGVPFAVVRAISDKADGSAEMTDPEFETSSAMRCAAVVEELCRAGL
;
A
#
# COMPACT_ATOMS: atom_id res chain seq x y z
N CYS A 1 -9.19 -5.29 -12.79
CA CYS A 1 -9.38 -3.86 -13.00
C CYS A 1 -8.16 -3.22 -13.69
N VAL A 2 -6.94 -3.29 -13.11
CA VAL A 2 -5.72 -2.63 -13.65
C VAL A 2 -5.45 -3.02 -15.10
N GLN A 3 -5.47 -4.33 -15.44
CA GLN A 3 -5.25 -4.78 -16.82
C GLN A 3 -6.21 -4.12 -17.81
N ALA A 4 -7.50 -4.04 -17.46
CA ALA A 4 -8.49 -3.38 -18.33
C ALA A 4 -8.20 -1.86 -18.45
N MET A 5 -7.70 -1.22 -17.42
CA MET A 5 -7.30 0.19 -17.49
C MET A 5 -6.11 0.39 -18.42
N CYS A 6 -5.11 -0.48 -18.38
CA CYS A 6 -3.99 -0.45 -19.29
C CYS A 6 -4.41 -0.70 -20.75
N ASP A 7 -5.21 -1.74 -20.99
CA ASP A 7 -5.59 -2.18 -22.34
C ASP A 7 -6.56 -1.23 -23.03
N LEU A 8 -7.49 -0.64 -22.28
CA LEU A 8 -8.62 0.10 -22.86
C LEU A 8 -8.47 1.62 -22.79
N TYR A 9 -7.74 2.13 -21.78
CA TYR A 9 -7.71 3.56 -21.51
C TYR A 9 -6.32 4.19 -21.64
N GLY A 10 -5.28 3.40 -21.86
CA GLY A 10 -3.91 3.91 -22.03
C GLY A 10 -3.43 4.73 -20.83
N VAL A 11 -3.75 4.26 -19.63
CA VAL A 11 -3.37 4.96 -18.40
C VAL A 11 -1.86 5.10 -18.29
N THR A 12 -1.39 6.24 -17.81
CA THR A 12 0.02 6.55 -17.66
C THR A 12 0.55 6.25 -16.26
N HIS A 13 -0.32 6.28 -15.25
CA HIS A 13 0.01 6.02 -13.84
C HIS A 13 -1.17 5.34 -13.16
N ILE A 14 -0.90 4.53 -12.16
CA ILE A 14 -1.90 3.92 -11.29
C ILE A 14 -1.62 4.33 -9.84
N VAL A 15 -2.61 4.90 -9.18
CA VAL A 15 -2.58 5.17 -7.73
C VAL A 15 -3.67 4.32 -7.08
N ASN A 16 -3.27 3.47 -6.15
CA ASN A 16 -4.20 2.69 -5.33
C ASN A 16 -4.32 3.34 -3.95
N THR A 17 -5.55 3.62 -3.53
CA THR A 17 -5.85 4.21 -2.22
C THR A 17 -6.76 3.29 -1.41
N GLY A 18 -6.69 3.39 -0.09
CA GLY A 18 -7.52 2.61 0.82
C GLY A 18 -7.02 2.66 2.25
N VAL A 19 -7.48 1.74 3.07
CA VAL A 19 -7.05 1.56 4.46
C VAL A 19 -6.08 0.40 4.59
N ALA A 20 -5.28 0.38 5.68
CA ALA A 20 -4.38 -0.71 6.01
C ALA A 20 -4.14 -0.81 7.51
N GLY A 21 -3.80 -2.00 8.00
CA GLY A 21 -3.28 -2.20 9.33
C GLY A 21 -1.81 -1.81 9.43
N SER A 22 -1.44 -1.06 10.47
CA SER A 22 -0.04 -0.75 10.74
C SER A 22 0.75 -2.00 11.14
N LEU A 23 2.01 -2.06 10.71
CA LEU A 23 3.01 -3.03 11.15
C LEU A 23 4.16 -2.36 11.93
N ASP A 24 4.14 -1.03 12.05
CA ASP A 24 5.12 -0.24 12.79
C ASP A 24 4.43 0.50 13.95
N ALA A 25 4.95 0.32 15.18
CA ALA A 25 4.40 0.94 16.39
C ALA A 25 4.48 2.48 16.40
N GLN A 26 5.31 3.08 15.55
CA GLN A 26 5.43 4.53 15.42
C GLN A 26 4.29 5.17 14.62
N ILE A 27 3.55 4.35 13.86
CA ILE A 27 2.48 4.83 12.98
C ILE A 27 1.15 4.78 13.75
N ASP A 28 0.48 5.91 13.83
CA ASP A 28 -0.82 6.02 14.47
C ASP A 28 -1.98 5.87 13.48
N ILE A 29 -3.17 5.64 14.05
CA ILE A 29 -4.42 5.63 13.28
C ILE A 29 -4.58 6.97 12.55
N ALA A 30 -5.04 6.93 11.32
CA ALA A 30 -5.19 8.01 10.36
C ALA A 30 -3.88 8.51 9.72
N ASP A 31 -2.70 8.13 10.19
CA ASP A 31 -1.46 8.41 9.45
C ASP A 31 -1.50 7.75 8.05
N LEU A 32 -0.75 8.29 7.12
CA LEU A 32 -0.66 7.78 5.75
C LEU A 32 0.65 7.03 5.53
N VAL A 33 0.57 5.90 4.83
CA VAL A 33 1.73 5.17 4.30
C VAL A 33 1.70 5.24 2.78
N VAL A 34 2.78 5.73 2.18
CA VAL A 34 3.01 5.72 0.73
C VAL A 34 4.03 4.64 0.40
N SER A 35 3.73 3.78 -0.54
CA SER A 35 4.56 2.62 -0.84
C SER A 35 5.92 2.99 -1.42
N THR A 36 6.99 2.36 -0.90
CA THR A 36 8.28 2.26 -1.59
C THR A 36 8.29 1.09 -2.57
N ASP A 37 7.60 0.03 -2.19
CA ASP A 37 7.31 -1.15 -2.98
C ASP A 37 6.06 -1.85 -2.44
N ALA A 38 5.59 -2.87 -3.16
CA ALA A 38 4.53 -3.76 -2.70
C ALA A 38 4.95 -5.22 -2.89
N LEU A 39 4.56 -6.10 -1.93
CA LEU A 39 4.98 -7.49 -1.88
C LEU A 39 3.82 -8.37 -1.40
N TYR A 40 3.69 -9.57 -1.97
CA TYR A 40 2.79 -10.58 -1.45
C TYR A 40 3.40 -11.27 -0.22
N TYR A 41 2.67 -11.35 0.89
CA TYR A 41 3.14 -12.07 2.07
C TYR A 41 2.63 -13.51 2.19
N ASP A 42 1.61 -13.87 1.42
CA ASP A 42 0.93 -15.16 1.48
C ASP A 42 1.26 -16.10 0.30
N VAL A 43 2.15 -15.67 -0.60
CA VAL A 43 2.72 -16.54 -1.62
C VAL A 43 3.87 -17.33 -1.01
N ASP A 44 3.71 -18.67 -0.95
CA ASP A 44 4.75 -19.58 -0.50
C ASP A 44 5.00 -20.68 -1.55
N VAL A 45 6.05 -20.53 -2.29
CA VAL A 45 6.60 -21.51 -3.24
C VAL A 45 8.07 -21.82 -2.94
N THR A 46 8.45 -21.67 -1.67
CA THR A 46 9.80 -21.94 -1.16
C THR A 46 10.29 -23.37 -1.46
N PRO A 47 9.44 -24.44 -1.51
CA PRO A 47 9.89 -25.74 -1.95
C PRO A 47 10.45 -25.79 -3.37
N TRP A 48 10.18 -24.77 -4.19
CA TRP A 48 10.71 -24.62 -5.55
C TRP A 48 11.94 -23.72 -5.62
N GLY A 49 12.45 -23.26 -4.48
CA GLY A 49 13.65 -22.44 -4.38
C GLY A 49 13.43 -20.93 -4.50
N TYR A 50 12.19 -20.48 -4.40
CA TYR A 50 11.85 -19.06 -4.35
C TYR A 50 11.90 -18.51 -2.92
N GLU A 51 12.09 -17.20 -2.79
CA GLU A 51 11.95 -16.53 -1.50
C GLU A 51 10.47 -16.47 -1.06
N PRO A 52 10.17 -16.43 0.26
CA PRO A 52 8.81 -16.17 0.73
C PRO A 52 8.25 -14.87 0.12
N GLY A 53 7.05 -14.92 -0.43
CA GLY A 53 6.43 -13.78 -1.12
C GLY A 53 6.81 -13.61 -2.59
N GLN A 54 7.81 -14.32 -3.07
CA GLN A 54 8.23 -14.24 -4.48
C GLN A 54 7.30 -15.03 -5.41
N LEU A 55 6.85 -14.38 -6.47
CA LEU A 55 6.06 -15.03 -7.51
C LEU A 55 6.94 -15.82 -8.48
N PRO A 56 6.59 -17.07 -8.84
CA PRO A 56 7.27 -17.80 -9.89
C PRO A 56 7.30 -17.05 -11.21
N GLY A 57 8.48 -17.01 -11.83
CA GLY A 57 8.67 -16.34 -13.12
C GLY A 57 8.88 -14.83 -13.05
N MET A 58 8.83 -14.24 -11.83
CA MET A 58 9.24 -12.85 -11.62
C MET A 58 10.71 -12.79 -11.22
N ASP A 59 11.41 -11.78 -11.70
CA ASP A 59 12.83 -11.50 -11.41
C ASP A 59 13.02 -10.61 -10.16
N CYS A 60 11.93 -10.24 -9.51
CA CYS A 60 11.90 -9.42 -8.31
C CYS A 60 11.07 -10.07 -7.21
N LEU A 61 11.44 -9.81 -5.95
CA LEU A 61 10.68 -10.23 -4.78
C LEU A 61 9.52 -9.27 -4.51
N ALA A 62 9.77 -7.97 -4.60
CA ALA A 62 8.80 -6.89 -4.41
C ALA A 62 8.73 -6.03 -5.67
N PHE A 63 7.57 -5.46 -5.93
CA PHE A 63 7.34 -4.56 -7.06
C PHE A 63 7.64 -3.13 -6.62
N PRO A 64 8.68 -2.46 -7.17
CA PRO A 64 9.03 -1.11 -6.76
C PRO A 64 7.98 -0.11 -7.22
N ALA A 65 7.54 0.75 -6.31
CA ALA A 65 6.72 1.91 -6.64
C ALA A 65 7.54 2.93 -7.45
N ASP A 66 6.88 3.72 -8.29
CA ASP A 66 7.56 4.77 -9.05
C ASP A 66 8.06 5.88 -8.10
N PRO A 67 9.37 6.20 -8.08
CA PRO A 67 9.92 7.17 -7.13
C PRO A 67 9.39 8.61 -7.34
N ALA A 68 9.13 9.00 -8.58
CA ALA A 68 8.63 10.35 -8.87
C ALA A 68 7.17 10.48 -8.44
N LEU A 69 6.35 9.48 -8.75
CA LEU A 69 4.97 9.41 -8.32
C LEU A 69 4.87 9.37 -6.79
N ARG A 70 5.72 8.60 -6.10
CA ARG A 70 5.79 8.54 -4.65
C ARG A 70 6.05 9.93 -4.04
N VAL A 71 7.09 10.64 -4.51
CA VAL A 71 7.42 11.98 -4.01
C VAL A 71 6.28 12.97 -4.27
N ALA A 72 5.64 12.90 -5.42
CA ALA A 72 4.49 13.75 -5.74
C ALA A 72 3.30 13.49 -4.80
N ILE A 73 3.04 12.21 -4.47
CA ILE A 73 1.99 11.82 -3.51
C ILE A 73 2.33 12.28 -2.10
N GLU A 74 3.57 12.12 -1.64
CA GLU A 74 4.02 12.61 -0.33
C GLU A 74 3.79 14.12 -0.20
N HIS A 75 4.11 14.89 -1.25
CA HIS A 75 3.87 16.33 -1.29
C HIS A 75 2.37 16.67 -1.29
N ALA A 76 1.58 15.98 -2.11
CA ALA A 76 0.13 16.16 -2.15
C ALA A 76 -0.53 15.82 -0.80
N ALA A 77 -0.06 14.76 -0.14
CA ALA A 77 -0.54 14.35 1.17
C ALA A 77 -0.22 15.40 2.26
N ALA A 78 0.98 15.99 2.23
CA ALA A 78 1.35 17.05 3.16
C ALA A 78 0.48 18.33 3.00
N LEU A 79 -0.03 18.59 1.80
CA LEU A 79 -0.93 19.73 1.53
C LEU A 79 -2.39 19.39 1.87
N ALA A 80 -2.86 18.21 1.48
CA ALA A 80 -4.26 17.81 1.61
C ALA A 80 -4.62 17.29 3.02
N ALA A 81 -3.64 16.76 3.76
CA ALA A 81 -3.82 16.15 5.07
C ALA A 81 -2.72 16.60 6.07
N PRO A 82 -2.61 17.91 6.37
CA PRO A 82 -1.52 18.43 7.21
C PRO A 82 -1.65 18.05 8.70
N ASP A 83 -2.76 17.45 9.07
CA ASP A 83 -3.09 16.99 10.44
C ASP A 83 -2.57 15.58 10.74
N VAL A 84 -2.03 14.86 9.76
CA VAL A 84 -1.49 13.50 9.92
C VAL A 84 -0.06 13.42 9.39
N ARG A 85 0.64 12.37 9.86
CA ARG A 85 2.00 12.09 9.38
C ARG A 85 1.95 11.25 8.12
N VAL A 86 2.94 11.42 7.26
CA VAL A 86 3.13 10.64 6.05
C VAL A 86 4.42 9.85 6.17
N PHE A 87 4.32 8.55 5.98
CA PHE A 87 5.44 7.62 6.02
C PHE A 87 5.65 7.00 4.65
N ALA A 88 6.89 6.66 4.32
CA ALA A 88 7.22 5.90 3.14
C ALA A 88 7.76 4.53 3.53
N GLY A 89 7.19 3.45 2.97
CA GLY A 89 7.63 2.11 3.30
C GLY A 89 6.97 1.02 2.49
N ARG A 90 7.36 -0.23 2.77
CA ARG A 90 6.81 -1.41 2.10
C ARG A 90 5.38 -1.67 2.49
N VAL A 91 4.52 -1.89 1.50
CA VAL A 91 3.15 -2.39 1.66
C VAL A 91 3.16 -3.89 1.42
N VAL A 92 2.66 -4.67 2.37
CA VAL A 92 2.52 -6.12 2.19
C VAL A 92 1.06 -6.51 2.02
N SER A 93 0.77 -7.37 1.04
CA SER A 93 -0.60 -7.73 0.67
C SER A 93 -0.82 -9.24 0.75
N GLY A 94 -2.02 -9.65 1.14
CA GLY A 94 -2.45 -11.05 1.10
C GLY A 94 -3.96 -11.17 1.35
N ASP A 95 -4.52 -12.34 1.07
CA ASP A 95 -5.96 -12.60 1.12
C ASP A 95 -6.49 -12.90 2.55
N GLN A 96 -5.70 -12.56 3.59
CA GLN A 96 -6.07 -12.78 4.98
C GLN A 96 -6.07 -11.47 5.76
N PHE A 97 -7.16 -11.21 6.50
CA PHE A 97 -7.19 -10.10 7.43
C PHE A 97 -6.29 -10.36 8.64
N SER A 98 -5.21 -9.59 8.77
CA SER A 98 -4.19 -9.75 9.80
C SER A 98 -4.57 -9.01 11.08
N ALA A 99 -5.50 -9.58 11.87
CA ALA A 99 -6.02 -8.95 13.08
C ALA A 99 -5.13 -9.15 14.32
N SER A 100 -4.31 -10.22 14.39
CA SER A 100 -3.55 -10.51 15.59
C SER A 100 -2.20 -9.80 15.61
N SER A 101 -1.79 -9.31 16.80
CA SER A 101 -0.46 -8.70 16.99
C SER A 101 0.67 -9.63 16.57
N GLN A 102 0.54 -10.94 16.81
CA GLN A 102 1.53 -11.93 16.40
C GLN A 102 1.65 -12.04 14.87
N ALA A 103 0.52 -11.99 14.15
CA ALA A 103 0.55 -12.00 12.69
C ALA A 103 1.21 -10.73 12.15
N LYS A 104 0.89 -9.57 12.70
CA LYS A 104 1.49 -8.28 12.34
C LYS A 104 2.99 -8.25 12.62
N GLU A 105 3.43 -8.72 13.80
CA GLU A 105 4.84 -8.82 14.13
C GLU A 105 5.61 -9.72 13.16
N ARG A 106 5.03 -10.86 12.79
CA ARG A 106 5.59 -11.75 11.77
C ARG A 106 5.75 -11.02 10.42
N LEU A 107 4.71 -10.31 9.96
CA LEU A 107 4.76 -9.58 8.68
C LEU A 107 5.82 -8.47 8.69
N ALA A 108 5.99 -7.77 9.81
CA ALA A 108 7.02 -6.77 9.97
C ALA A 108 8.44 -7.39 9.93
N GLN A 109 8.65 -8.49 10.64
CA GLN A 109 9.98 -9.13 10.78
C GLN A 109 10.38 -9.91 9.51
N GLU A 110 9.46 -10.68 8.93
CA GLU A 110 9.76 -11.58 7.81
C GLU A 110 9.80 -10.82 6.48
N PHE A 111 8.90 -9.87 6.27
CA PHE A 111 8.75 -9.17 4.99
C PHE A 111 9.20 -7.70 5.03
N GLY A 112 9.50 -7.15 6.20
CA GLY A 112 9.85 -5.73 6.35
C GLY A 112 8.70 -4.78 6.01
N GLY A 113 7.46 -5.24 6.17
CA GLY A 113 6.27 -4.45 5.90
C GLY A 113 6.09 -3.30 6.88
N MET A 114 5.65 -2.15 6.39
CA MET A 114 5.25 -1.00 7.19
C MET A 114 3.74 -0.98 7.46
N CYS A 115 2.96 -1.47 6.51
CA CYS A 115 1.53 -1.73 6.69
C CYS A 115 1.10 -2.97 5.88
N CYS A 116 -0.04 -3.56 6.24
CA CYS A 116 -0.62 -4.70 5.55
C CYS A 116 -2.06 -4.40 5.09
N GLU A 117 -2.39 -4.91 3.91
CA GLU A 117 -3.68 -4.75 3.25
C GLU A 117 -3.93 -5.92 2.27
N MET A 118 -4.86 -5.82 1.33
CA MET A 118 -5.30 -6.99 0.58
C MET A 118 -5.23 -6.84 -0.96
N GLU A 119 -4.83 -5.69 -1.52
CA GLU A 119 -4.90 -5.43 -2.97
C GLU A 119 -3.60 -4.89 -3.59
N GLY A 120 -2.78 -4.20 -2.82
CA GLY A 120 -1.65 -3.41 -3.32
C GLY A 120 -0.64 -4.21 -4.12
N ALA A 121 -0.26 -5.41 -3.66
CA ALA A 121 0.69 -6.25 -4.39
C ALA A 121 0.11 -6.76 -5.72
N ALA A 122 -1.19 -7.09 -5.76
CA ALA A 122 -1.85 -7.54 -7.01
C ALA A 122 -1.94 -6.40 -8.04
N ILE A 123 -2.19 -5.18 -7.57
CA ILE A 123 -2.18 -3.97 -8.42
C ILE A 123 -0.77 -3.68 -8.91
N ALA A 124 0.21 -3.70 -8.00
CA ALA A 124 1.63 -3.49 -8.29
C ALA A 124 2.16 -4.51 -9.32
N HIS A 125 1.83 -5.80 -9.14
CA HIS A 125 2.19 -6.86 -10.08
C HIS A 125 1.61 -6.60 -11.47
N ALA A 126 0.33 -6.27 -11.56
CA ALA A 126 -0.29 -5.95 -12.84
C ALA A 126 0.36 -4.72 -13.51
N CYS A 127 0.69 -3.68 -12.74
CA CYS A 127 1.43 -2.51 -13.22
C CYS A 127 2.83 -2.87 -13.72
N HIS A 128 3.56 -3.67 -12.95
CA HIS A 128 4.91 -4.13 -13.30
C HIS A 128 4.94 -4.86 -14.65
N VAL A 129 4.02 -5.83 -14.84
CA VAL A 129 3.93 -6.59 -16.09
C VAL A 129 3.55 -5.72 -17.28
N ASN A 130 2.77 -4.67 -17.09
CA ASN A 130 2.36 -3.73 -18.12
C ASN A 130 3.33 -2.54 -18.30
N GLY A 131 4.36 -2.42 -17.46
CA GLY A 131 5.30 -1.29 -17.52
C GLY A 131 4.64 0.05 -17.16
N VAL A 132 3.60 0.05 -16.35
CA VAL A 132 2.88 1.26 -15.91
C VAL A 132 3.36 1.66 -14.51
N PRO A 133 3.83 2.90 -14.32
CA PRO A 133 4.18 3.43 -13.00
C PRO A 133 3.02 3.34 -12.01
N PHE A 134 3.32 2.96 -10.76
CA PHE A 134 2.29 2.87 -9.72
C PHE A 134 2.80 3.37 -8.36
N ALA A 135 1.87 3.70 -7.48
CA ALA A 135 2.08 3.83 -6.04
C ALA A 135 0.83 3.41 -5.28
N VAL A 136 1.03 2.95 -4.03
CA VAL A 136 -0.04 2.61 -3.09
C VAL A 136 -0.03 3.63 -1.96
N VAL A 137 -1.21 4.15 -1.58
CA VAL A 137 -1.40 5.06 -0.45
C VAL A 137 -2.44 4.47 0.49
N ARG A 138 -2.09 4.31 1.75
CA ARG A 138 -2.97 3.71 2.76
C ARG A 138 -3.13 4.63 3.97
N ALA A 139 -4.37 4.85 4.40
CA ALA A 139 -4.68 5.43 5.69
C ALA A 139 -4.72 4.30 6.73
N ILE A 140 -4.02 4.49 7.84
CA ILE A 140 -3.91 3.42 8.86
C ILE A 140 -5.18 3.34 9.67
N SER A 141 -5.80 2.15 9.70
CA SER A 141 -7.07 1.85 10.39
C SER A 141 -6.89 1.20 11.75
N ASP A 142 -5.78 0.53 11.97
CA ASP A 142 -5.52 -0.23 13.20
C ASP A 142 -4.03 -0.30 13.52
N LYS A 143 -3.72 -0.36 14.82
CA LYS A 143 -2.34 -0.32 15.32
C LYS A 143 -1.63 -1.66 15.23
N ALA A 144 -0.30 -1.61 15.14
CA ALA A 144 0.56 -2.79 15.10
C ALA A 144 0.43 -3.68 16.34
N ASP A 145 0.22 -3.09 17.52
CA ASP A 145 0.11 -3.78 18.80
C ASP A 145 -1.30 -4.32 19.11
N GLY A 146 -2.27 -4.09 18.21
CA GLY A 146 -3.67 -4.48 18.41
C GLY A 146 -4.40 -3.68 19.51
N SER A 147 -3.80 -2.60 20.02
CA SER A 147 -4.38 -1.78 21.10
C SER A 147 -5.60 -0.97 20.65
N ALA A 148 -5.77 -0.75 19.36
CA ALA A 148 -6.88 -0.03 18.78
C ALA A 148 -7.22 -0.58 17.40
N GLU A 149 -8.49 -0.89 17.21
CA GLU A 149 -9.10 -1.21 15.93
C GLU A 149 -10.16 -0.15 15.65
N MET A 150 -10.14 0.41 14.44
CA MET A 150 -11.19 1.32 14.00
C MET A 150 -12.19 0.55 13.15
N THR A 151 -13.25 0.12 13.79
CA THR A 151 -14.43 -0.46 13.11
C THR A 151 -15.53 0.58 12.90
N ASP A 152 -15.22 1.86 13.12
CA ASP A 152 -16.19 2.94 13.05
C ASP A 152 -16.42 3.35 11.59
N PRO A 153 -17.67 3.34 11.09
CA PRO A 153 -18.03 3.83 9.76
C PRO A 153 -17.61 5.29 9.49
N GLU A 154 -17.52 6.12 10.52
CA GLU A 154 -17.04 7.50 10.40
C GLU A 154 -15.54 7.55 10.04
N PHE A 155 -14.77 6.63 10.57
CA PHE A 155 -13.34 6.50 10.22
C PHE A 155 -13.14 6.09 8.75
N GLU A 156 -13.89 5.08 8.27
CA GLU A 156 -13.81 4.66 6.86
C GLU A 156 -14.15 5.83 5.94
N THR A 157 -15.21 6.59 6.27
CA THR A 157 -15.61 7.76 5.51
C THR A 157 -14.52 8.85 5.52
N SER A 158 -13.96 9.16 6.69
CA SER A 158 -12.91 10.19 6.83
C SER A 158 -11.62 9.79 6.10
N SER A 159 -11.24 8.52 6.17
CA SER A 159 -10.09 7.98 5.46
C SER A 159 -10.27 8.01 3.94
N ALA A 160 -11.46 7.65 3.46
CA ALA A 160 -11.79 7.73 2.04
C ALA A 160 -11.74 9.18 1.53
N MET A 161 -12.31 10.13 2.29
CA MET A 161 -12.24 11.56 1.96
C MET A 161 -10.81 12.08 1.95
N ARG A 162 -9.99 11.67 2.91
CA ARG A 162 -8.56 12.05 2.98
C ARG A 162 -7.79 11.51 1.78
N CYS A 163 -7.93 10.23 1.46
CA CYS A 163 -7.33 9.64 0.27
C CYS A 163 -7.80 10.34 -1.02
N ALA A 164 -9.08 10.67 -1.13
CA ALA A 164 -9.62 11.41 -2.27
C ALA A 164 -9.00 12.82 -2.38
N ALA A 165 -8.84 13.53 -1.26
CA ALA A 165 -8.21 14.85 -1.25
C ALA A 165 -6.73 14.79 -1.69
N VAL A 166 -5.99 13.76 -1.28
CA VAL A 166 -4.61 13.53 -1.74
C VAL A 166 -4.57 13.31 -3.25
N VAL A 167 -5.46 12.48 -3.80
CA VAL A 167 -5.52 12.23 -5.26
C VAL A 167 -5.94 13.51 -6.01
N GLU A 168 -6.88 14.28 -5.48
CA GLU A 168 -7.30 15.55 -6.07
C GLU A 168 -6.13 16.54 -6.14
N GLU A 169 -5.36 16.67 -5.07
CA GLU A 169 -4.19 17.55 -5.03
C GLU A 169 -3.09 17.08 -5.98
N LEU A 170 -2.87 15.76 -6.06
CA LEU A 170 -1.95 15.17 -7.02
C LEU A 170 -2.33 15.51 -8.46
N CYS A 171 -3.61 15.39 -8.81
CA CYS A 171 -4.12 15.77 -10.14
C CYS A 171 -3.99 17.27 -10.42
N ARG A 172 -4.18 18.13 -9.42
CA ARG A 172 -3.96 19.59 -9.58
C ARG A 172 -2.51 19.94 -9.85
N ALA A 173 -1.57 19.17 -9.30
CA ALA A 173 -0.15 19.34 -9.56
C ALA A 173 0.28 18.94 -10.98
N GLY A 174 -0.59 18.31 -11.76
CA GLY A 174 -0.35 18.01 -13.18
C GLY A 174 0.27 16.65 -13.44
N LEU A 175 0.05 15.69 -12.56
CA LEU A 175 0.38 14.27 -12.79
C LEU A 175 -0.77 13.56 -13.46
#